data_c146ea40e81d023d7aad5e57678295be
#
_entry.id   c146ea40e81d023d7aad5e57678295be
#
_cell.length_a   1.000
_cell.length_b   1.000
_cell.length_c   1.000
_cell.angle_alpha   90.00
_cell.angle_beta   90.00
_cell.angle_gamma   90.00
#
_symmetry.space_group_name_H-M   'P 1'
#
loop_
_entity.id
_entity.type
_entity.pdbx_description
1 polymer ?
#
loop_
_entity_poly.entity_id
_entity_poly.type
_entity_poly.pdbx_seq_one_letter_code
_entity_poly.pdbx_strand_id
1 'polypeptide(L)'
;IEQMPIRGFQSTVDNNLIFGVGDTDVVDSIIVNWHDGSMSKVQNISTNQSLIFDIKDSEVSDNILRIKENIYFKESTGDLISFIHNENDFVDFDRDRLLFHMSSSEGSCICKGDLDNDGKDDLYIGGSSGYPGEIFLFRDGKYKKQDYVFLEKDKQSEDADCLIFDANGDGNNDIYVASGGNEFSVFSPELIDR
;
A
#
# COMPACT_ATOMS: atom_id res chain seq x y z
N ILE A 1 22.00 -17.56 -7.94
CA ILE A 1 21.03 -17.88 -6.85
C ILE A 1 20.64 -16.58 -6.20
N GLU A 2 19.37 -16.37 -5.97
CA GLU A 2 18.85 -15.27 -5.19
C GLU A 2 18.48 -15.79 -3.79
N GLN A 3 18.93 -15.07 -2.76
CA GLN A 3 18.61 -15.40 -1.38
C GLN A 3 17.56 -14.44 -0.86
N MET A 4 16.42 -15.00 -0.51
CA MET A 4 15.35 -14.31 0.20
C MET A 4 15.15 -14.96 1.56
N PRO A 5 15.21 -14.21 2.66
CA PRO A 5 14.98 -14.79 4.00
C PRO A 5 13.56 -15.26 4.20
N ILE A 6 12.58 -14.65 3.54
CA ILE A 6 11.15 -14.96 3.67
C ILE A 6 10.82 -16.17 2.80
N ARG A 7 10.22 -17.21 3.40
CA ARG A 7 9.81 -18.47 2.76
C ARG A 7 8.40 -18.86 3.18
N GLY A 8 7.43 -18.05 2.79
CA GLY A 8 6.03 -18.24 3.12
C GLY A 8 5.54 -17.34 4.23
N PHE A 9 4.27 -17.51 4.61
CA PHE A 9 3.62 -16.64 5.60
C PHE A 9 4.29 -16.77 6.96
N GLN A 10 4.81 -15.65 7.47
CA GLN A 10 5.49 -15.53 8.78
C GLN A 10 6.63 -16.54 8.99
N SER A 11 7.27 -16.96 7.91
CA SER A 11 8.33 -17.98 7.93
C SER A 11 9.63 -17.43 7.36
N THR A 12 10.73 -17.77 7.99
CA THR A 12 12.08 -17.48 7.51
C THR A 12 12.93 -18.73 7.51
N VAL A 13 13.97 -18.74 6.70
CA VAL A 13 14.97 -19.81 6.65
C VAL A 13 16.33 -19.27 6.99
N ASP A 14 17.27 -20.18 7.28
CA ASP A 14 18.67 -19.84 7.47
C ASP A 14 19.24 -19.07 6.27
N ASN A 15 20.02 -18.04 6.54
CA ASN A 15 20.66 -17.20 5.54
C ASN A 15 21.93 -17.85 4.94
N ASN A 16 22.33 -19.01 5.44
CA ASN A 16 23.50 -19.71 4.92
C ASN A 16 23.21 -20.31 3.54
N LEU A 17 24.07 -19.99 2.57
CA LEU A 17 24.03 -20.56 1.24
C LEU A 17 25.10 -21.65 1.12
N ILE A 18 24.71 -22.84 0.68
CA ILE A 18 25.62 -23.95 0.47
C ILE A 18 25.72 -24.22 -1.03
N PHE A 19 26.95 -24.23 -1.55
CA PHE A 19 27.26 -24.54 -2.94
C PHE A 19 28.08 -25.80 -3.04
N GLY A 20 27.59 -26.78 -3.80
CA GLY A 20 28.39 -27.94 -4.21
C GLY A 20 29.20 -27.60 -5.45
N VAL A 21 30.53 -27.69 -5.38
CA VAL A 21 31.42 -27.34 -6.48
C VAL A 21 32.15 -28.56 -7.09
N GLY A 22 31.72 -29.78 -6.77
CA GLY A 22 32.33 -31.03 -7.24
C GLY A 22 33.74 -31.22 -6.71
N ASP A 23 34.61 -31.79 -7.53
CA ASP A 23 36.01 -32.09 -7.19
C ASP A 23 36.97 -30.90 -7.42
N THR A 24 36.45 -29.69 -7.42
CA THR A 24 37.23 -28.47 -7.64
C THR A 24 37.88 -28.01 -6.34
N ASP A 25 39.18 -27.78 -6.33
CA ASP A 25 39.91 -27.29 -5.16
C ASP A 25 39.83 -25.75 -4.98
N VAL A 26 39.62 -25.02 -6.07
CA VAL A 26 39.59 -23.55 -6.09
C VAL A 26 38.43 -23.04 -6.95
N VAL A 27 37.66 -22.11 -6.41
CA VAL A 27 36.64 -21.36 -7.13
C VAL A 27 37.24 -20.06 -7.66
N ASP A 28 37.09 -19.77 -8.96
CA ASP A 28 37.68 -18.61 -9.60
C ASP A 28 37.19 -17.29 -9.00
N SER A 29 35.88 -17.18 -8.78
CA SER A 29 35.31 -16.00 -8.14
C SER A 29 33.92 -16.26 -7.56
N ILE A 30 33.59 -15.53 -6.49
CA ILE A 30 32.26 -15.38 -5.95
C ILE A 30 31.88 -13.89 -6.05
N ILE A 31 30.71 -13.62 -6.59
CA ILE A 31 30.15 -12.27 -6.69
C ILE A 31 28.84 -12.25 -5.91
N VAL A 32 28.73 -11.33 -4.97
CA VAL A 32 27.50 -11.05 -4.22
C VAL A 32 26.96 -9.69 -4.67
N ASN A 33 25.78 -9.69 -5.26
CA ASN A 33 25.07 -8.47 -5.59
C ASN A 33 24.10 -8.17 -4.45
N TRP A 34 24.27 -7.04 -3.80
CA TRP A 34 23.43 -6.62 -2.69
C TRP A 34 22.18 -5.90 -3.18
N HIS A 35 21.18 -5.82 -2.31
CA HIS A 35 19.89 -5.21 -2.63
C HIS A 35 19.95 -3.68 -2.90
N ASP A 36 20.99 -3.01 -2.41
CA ASP A 36 21.26 -1.59 -2.66
C ASP A 36 22.02 -1.35 -3.98
N GLY A 37 22.32 -2.43 -4.73
CA GLY A 37 23.06 -2.39 -5.98
C GLY A 37 24.58 -2.39 -5.80
N SER A 38 25.09 -2.42 -4.59
CA SER A 38 26.52 -2.63 -4.34
C SER A 38 26.93 -4.09 -4.59
N MET A 39 28.20 -4.35 -4.71
CA MET A 39 28.75 -5.65 -5.08
C MET A 39 29.98 -5.99 -4.24
N SER A 40 30.03 -7.23 -3.76
CA SER A 40 31.25 -7.80 -3.19
C SER A 40 31.80 -8.87 -4.11
N LYS A 41 33.11 -8.87 -4.35
CA LYS A 41 33.78 -9.86 -5.21
C LYS A 41 35.02 -10.41 -4.51
N VAL A 42 35.15 -11.73 -4.47
CA VAL A 42 36.30 -12.43 -3.97
C VAL A 42 36.76 -13.40 -5.06
N GLN A 43 38.10 -13.58 -5.25
CA GLN A 43 38.67 -14.42 -6.29
C GLN A 43 39.63 -15.45 -5.70
N ASN A 44 39.84 -16.54 -6.44
CA ASN A 44 40.79 -17.61 -6.12
C ASN A 44 40.55 -18.21 -4.71
N ILE A 45 39.33 -18.68 -4.48
CA ILE A 45 38.85 -19.12 -3.19
C ILE A 45 39.02 -20.63 -3.10
N SER A 46 39.72 -21.13 -2.07
CA SER A 46 39.77 -22.56 -1.78
C SER A 46 38.36 -23.06 -1.41
N THR A 47 38.06 -24.29 -1.82
CA THR A 47 36.79 -24.95 -1.45
C THR A 47 36.82 -25.45 -0.01
N ASN A 48 35.73 -26.06 0.46
CA ASN A 48 35.57 -26.63 1.80
C ASN A 48 35.78 -25.63 2.94
N GLN A 49 35.32 -24.40 2.76
CA GLN A 49 35.34 -23.34 3.80
C GLN A 49 34.03 -22.56 3.86
N SER A 50 33.83 -21.83 4.93
CA SER A 50 32.74 -20.85 5.07
C SER A 50 33.29 -19.43 4.87
N LEU A 51 32.55 -18.63 4.12
CA LEU A 51 32.85 -17.22 3.87
C LEU A 51 31.72 -16.39 4.43
N ILE A 52 32.07 -15.25 5.02
CA ILE A 52 31.11 -14.26 5.50
C ILE A 52 31.30 -13.02 4.64
N PHE A 53 30.20 -12.55 4.08
CA PHE A 53 30.13 -11.28 3.35
C PHE A 53 29.35 -10.28 4.17
N ASP A 54 29.92 -9.09 4.40
CA ASP A 54 29.20 -7.95 5.00
C ASP A 54 28.99 -6.90 3.90
N ILE A 55 27.78 -6.37 3.82
CA ILE A 55 27.43 -5.31 2.87
C ILE A 55 28.28 -4.05 3.08
N LYS A 56 28.78 -3.81 4.30
CA LYS A 56 29.64 -2.67 4.59
C LYS A 56 30.99 -2.71 3.88
N ASP A 57 31.43 -3.91 3.50
CA ASP A 57 32.67 -4.16 2.75
C ASP A 57 32.42 -4.22 1.25
N SER A 58 31.23 -3.85 0.78
CA SER A 58 30.88 -3.86 -0.63
C SER A 58 31.38 -2.60 -1.36
N GLU A 59 31.63 -2.75 -2.65
CA GLU A 59 31.95 -1.63 -3.53
C GLU A 59 30.73 -1.22 -4.34
N VAL A 60 30.58 0.09 -4.59
CA VAL A 60 29.55 0.57 -5.50
C VAL A 60 29.90 0.10 -6.91
N SER A 61 29.06 -0.75 -7.48
CA SER A 61 29.24 -1.22 -8.84
C SER A 61 28.86 -0.15 -9.86
N ASP A 62 29.79 0.30 -10.67
CA ASP A 62 29.50 1.16 -11.83
C ASP A 62 28.60 0.47 -12.87
N ASN A 63 28.49 -0.85 -12.79
CA ASN A 63 27.63 -1.71 -13.62
C ASN A 63 26.25 -1.98 -13.01
N ILE A 64 25.80 -1.21 -12.06
CA ILE A 64 24.36 -1.19 -11.78
C ILE A 64 23.74 -0.85 -13.13
N LEU A 65 23.02 -1.83 -13.69
CA LEU A 65 21.96 -1.51 -14.62
C LEU A 65 21.09 -0.50 -13.84
N ARG A 66 21.41 0.77 -13.98
CA ARG A 66 20.48 1.82 -13.60
C ARG A 66 19.27 1.53 -14.46
N ILE A 67 18.37 0.70 -13.90
CA ILE A 67 17.01 0.66 -14.38
C ILE A 67 16.67 2.14 -14.38
N LYS A 68 16.61 2.72 -15.56
CA LYS A 68 16.20 4.10 -15.72
C LYS A 68 14.86 4.13 -15.04
N GLU A 69 14.85 4.61 -13.79
CA GLU A 69 13.61 4.68 -13.03
C GLU A 69 12.69 5.52 -13.88
N ASN A 70 11.83 4.87 -14.61
CA ASN A 70 10.68 5.55 -15.18
C ASN A 70 9.87 5.96 -13.96
N ILE A 71 10.04 7.18 -13.53
CA ILE A 71 9.25 7.77 -12.46
C ILE A 71 7.83 7.88 -13.02
N TYR A 72 7.01 6.86 -12.76
CA TYR A 72 5.59 6.84 -13.16
C TYR A 72 4.74 7.72 -12.26
N PHE A 73 5.21 7.98 -11.04
CA PHE A 73 4.53 8.80 -10.05
C PHE A 73 5.49 9.87 -9.56
N LYS A 74 5.00 11.09 -9.43
CA LYS A 74 5.71 12.20 -8.84
C LYS A 74 4.90 12.70 -7.65
N GLU A 75 5.56 12.93 -6.53
CA GLU A 75 4.93 13.57 -5.38
C GLU A 75 4.37 14.93 -5.80
N SER A 76 3.08 15.14 -5.53
CA SER A 76 2.43 16.43 -5.73
C SER A 76 2.70 17.29 -4.49
N THR A 77 3.12 18.53 -4.71
CA THR A 77 3.42 19.49 -3.63
C THR A 77 2.18 20.09 -2.96
N GLY A 78 1.08 19.33 -2.87
CA GLY A 78 -0.04 19.62 -1.99
C GLY A 78 -1.05 20.68 -2.43
N ASP A 79 -0.86 21.31 -3.60
CA ASP A 79 -1.77 22.36 -4.05
C ASP A 79 -3.04 21.87 -4.75
N LEU A 80 -3.13 20.58 -5.06
CA LEU A 80 -4.23 20.04 -5.85
C LEU A 80 -5.43 19.67 -4.98
N ILE A 81 -5.18 19.05 -3.85
CA ILE A 81 -6.19 18.61 -2.85
C ILE A 81 -5.62 18.75 -1.45
N SER A 82 -6.46 19.11 -0.49
CA SER A 82 -6.10 19.12 0.93
C SER A 82 -7.04 18.19 1.68
N PHE A 83 -6.55 17.00 2.03
CA PHE A 83 -7.26 15.98 2.78
C PHE A 83 -6.30 15.33 3.77
N ILE A 84 -6.78 15.05 4.97
CA ILE A 84 -6.07 14.28 5.99
C ILE A 84 -7.04 13.22 6.52
N HIS A 85 -6.71 11.96 6.27
CA HIS A 85 -7.47 10.85 6.82
C HIS A 85 -7.24 10.75 8.33
N ASN A 86 -8.31 10.47 9.06
CA ASN A 86 -8.26 10.20 10.49
C ASN A 86 -8.89 8.83 10.74
N GLU A 87 -8.24 8.02 11.55
CA GLU A 87 -8.74 6.74 12.02
C GLU A 87 -9.22 6.83 13.46
N ASN A 88 -10.08 5.92 13.84
CA ASN A 88 -10.46 5.72 15.23
C ASN A 88 -9.39 4.90 15.99
N ASP A 89 -9.49 4.86 17.32
CA ASP A 89 -8.55 4.13 18.18
C ASP A 89 -8.94 2.65 18.41
N PHE A 90 -9.82 2.08 17.57
CA PHE A 90 -10.28 0.70 17.73
C PHE A 90 -9.15 -0.30 17.46
N VAL A 91 -9.07 -1.35 18.28
CA VAL A 91 -8.08 -2.41 18.14
C VAL A 91 -8.78 -3.72 17.83
N ASP A 92 -8.74 -4.16 16.57
CA ASP A 92 -9.40 -5.40 16.11
C ASP A 92 -9.04 -6.63 16.95
N PHE A 93 -7.79 -6.73 17.42
CA PHE A 93 -7.30 -7.88 18.20
C PHE A 93 -7.97 -8.00 19.58
N ASP A 94 -8.57 -6.95 20.11
CA ASP A 94 -9.35 -7.00 21.36
C ASP A 94 -10.67 -7.75 21.15
N ARG A 95 -11.20 -7.70 19.94
CA ARG A 95 -12.41 -8.41 19.54
C ARG A 95 -12.09 -9.77 18.92
N ASP A 96 -11.20 -9.80 17.92
CA ASP A 96 -10.85 -10.99 17.13
C ASP A 96 -9.37 -11.29 17.20
N ARG A 97 -8.97 -12.08 18.18
CA ARG A 97 -7.57 -12.39 18.50
C ARG A 97 -6.82 -13.21 17.45
N LEU A 98 -7.53 -13.78 16.48
CA LEU A 98 -6.96 -14.62 15.42
C LEU A 98 -6.73 -13.86 14.11
N LEU A 99 -7.04 -12.58 14.05
CA LEU A 99 -6.70 -11.75 12.91
C LEU A 99 -5.17 -11.60 12.79
N PHE A 100 -4.68 -11.51 11.57
CA PHE A 100 -3.26 -11.33 11.28
C PHE A 100 -2.92 -9.86 10.94
N HIS A 101 -3.91 -9.02 10.70
CA HIS A 101 -3.81 -7.56 10.56
C HIS A 101 -5.10 -6.90 11.06
N MET A 102 -5.06 -5.60 11.26
CA MET A 102 -6.24 -4.81 11.65
C MET A 102 -7.00 -4.39 10.39
N SER A 103 -8.27 -4.80 10.29
CA SER A 103 -9.13 -4.43 9.17
C SER A 103 -9.80 -3.05 9.37
N SER A 104 -9.89 -2.60 10.61
CA SER A 104 -10.44 -1.28 10.96
C SER A 104 -9.47 -0.11 10.74
N SER A 105 -8.30 -0.35 10.18
CA SER A 105 -7.26 0.67 9.95
C SER A 105 -6.60 0.49 8.58
N GLU A 106 -7.38 0.12 7.57
CA GLU A 106 -6.87 -0.09 6.20
C GLU A 106 -6.78 1.21 5.39
N GLY A 107 -7.27 2.31 5.95
CA GLY A 107 -7.29 3.62 5.30
C GLY A 107 -8.57 3.89 4.51
N SER A 108 -8.70 5.10 3.96
CA SER A 108 -9.89 5.52 3.24
C SER A 108 -9.98 4.96 1.83
N CYS A 109 -11.20 4.61 1.42
CA CYS A 109 -11.50 4.38 0.01
C CYS A 109 -11.53 5.71 -0.77
N ILE A 110 -11.35 5.64 -2.07
CA ILE A 110 -11.46 6.79 -2.97
C ILE A 110 -12.10 6.38 -4.28
N CYS A 111 -13.09 7.13 -4.73
CA CYS A 111 -13.65 6.97 -6.05
C CYS A 111 -13.79 8.31 -6.79
N LYS A 112 -13.91 8.25 -8.11
CA LYS A 112 -13.99 9.42 -8.96
C LYS A 112 -15.12 9.32 -9.97
N GLY A 113 -15.69 10.46 -10.29
CA GLY A 113 -16.73 10.61 -11.31
C GLY A 113 -17.23 12.04 -11.37
N ASP A 114 -17.94 12.38 -12.40
CA ASP A 114 -18.53 13.72 -12.59
C ASP A 114 -19.82 13.81 -11.75
N LEU A 115 -19.76 14.47 -10.60
CA LEU A 115 -20.87 14.59 -9.65
C LEU A 115 -21.79 15.79 -9.92
N ASP A 116 -21.34 16.77 -10.71
CA ASP A 116 -22.11 17.98 -10.99
C ASP A 116 -22.33 18.26 -12.48
N ASN A 117 -22.06 17.26 -13.32
CA ASN A 117 -22.27 17.28 -14.77
C ASN A 117 -21.48 18.39 -15.49
N ASP A 118 -20.28 18.75 -14.97
CA ASP A 118 -19.41 19.74 -15.60
C ASP A 118 -18.40 19.12 -16.61
N GLY A 119 -18.41 17.79 -16.75
CA GLY A 119 -17.55 17.04 -17.64
C GLY A 119 -16.16 16.74 -17.09
N LYS A 120 -15.95 16.94 -15.78
CA LYS A 120 -14.69 16.63 -15.09
C LYS A 120 -14.94 15.65 -13.94
N ASP A 121 -13.92 14.84 -13.67
CA ASP A 121 -13.99 13.93 -12.54
C ASP A 121 -13.83 14.68 -11.21
N ASP A 122 -14.80 14.51 -10.33
CA ASP A 122 -14.80 14.86 -8.93
C ASP A 122 -14.35 13.66 -8.09
N LEU A 123 -14.13 13.86 -6.80
CA LEU A 123 -13.70 12.81 -5.89
C LEU A 123 -14.64 12.69 -4.70
N TYR A 124 -14.89 11.44 -4.31
CA TYR A 124 -15.31 11.10 -2.97
C TYR A 124 -14.18 10.36 -2.26
N ILE A 125 -13.87 10.76 -1.04
CA ILE A 125 -12.90 10.11 -0.17
C ILE A 125 -13.64 9.66 1.08
N GLY A 126 -13.61 8.36 1.34
CA GLY A 126 -14.33 7.76 2.44
C GLY A 126 -13.80 8.16 3.82
N GLY A 127 -14.67 8.13 4.81
CA GLY A 127 -14.33 8.35 6.21
C GLY A 127 -14.18 7.04 6.98
N SER A 128 -13.51 7.09 8.11
CA SER A 128 -13.51 6.01 9.09
C SER A 128 -14.64 6.19 10.11
N SER A 129 -14.87 5.18 10.94
CA SER A 129 -15.89 5.27 11.99
C SER A 129 -15.65 6.48 12.91
N GLY A 130 -16.65 7.36 12.97
CA GLY A 130 -16.61 8.63 13.70
C GLY A 130 -16.15 9.85 12.88
N TYR A 131 -15.65 9.65 11.67
CA TYR A 131 -15.21 10.70 10.76
C TYR A 131 -15.97 10.62 9.43
N PRO A 132 -16.61 11.72 8.97
CA PRO A 132 -17.38 11.67 7.73
C PRO A 132 -16.49 11.54 6.50
N GLY A 133 -17.00 10.89 5.45
CA GLY A 133 -16.43 10.98 4.12
C GLY A 133 -16.48 12.41 3.57
N GLU A 134 -15.66 12.73 2.59
CA GLU A 134 -15.56 14.06 2.02
C GLU A 134 -15.73 14.05 0.49
N ILE A 135 -16.50 15.01 -0.03
CA ILE A 135 -16.67 15.23 -1.47
C ILE A 135 -15.83 16.44 -1.89
N PHE A 136 -15.09 16.28 -2.98
CA PHE A 136 -14.26 17.32 -3.57
C PHE A 136 -14.66 17.53 -5.02
N LEU A 137 -15.14 18.72 -5.37
CA LEU A 137 -15.40 19.09 -6.75
C LEU A 137 -14.19 19.71 -7.41
N PHE A 138 -13.90 19.32 -8.65
CA PHE A 138 -12.78 19.86 -9.42
C PHE A 138 -13.13 21.22 -10.02
N ARG A 139 -12.54 22.27 -9.48
CA ARG A 139 -12.79 23.67 -9.88
C ARG A 139 -11.46 24.44 -10.01
N ASP A 140 -11.30 25.16 -11.11
CA ASP A 140 -10.13 26.04 -11.35
C ASP A 140 -8.79 25.29 -11.21
N GLY A 141 -8.73 24.02 -11.65
CA GLY A 141 -7.52 23.20 -11.58
C GLY A 141 -7.20 22.61 -10.22
N LYS A 142 -8.13 22.65 -9.26
CA LYS A 142 -7.98 22.11 -7.89
C LYS A 142 -9.25 21.42 -7.43
N TYR A 143 -9.10 20.48 -6.50
CA TYR A 143 -10.20 19.85 -5.79
C TYR A 143 -10.61 20.72 -4.59
N LYS A 144 -11.86 21.14 -4.56
CA LYS A 144 -12.42 21.99 -3.51
C LYS A 144 -13.46 21.20 -2.73
N LYS A 145 -13.23 21.05 -1.43
CA LYS A 145 -14.16 20.37 -0.52
C LYS A 145 -15.53 21.02 -0.58
N GLN A 146 -16.56 20.19 -0.58
CA GLN A 146 -17.96 20.56 -0.45
C GLN A 146 -18.50 19.95 0.83
N ASP A 147 -19.19 20.76 1.62
CA ASP A 147 -19.80 20.32 2.87
C ASP A 147 -21.24 19.90 2.62
N TYR A 148 -21.53 18.63 2.94
CA TYR A 148 -22.88 18.08 2.88
C TYR A 148 -23.31 17.55 4.24
N VAL A 149 -24.48 18.00 4.72
CA VAL A 149 -25.01 17.63 6.04
C VAL A 149 -25.29 16.12 6.16
N PHE A 150 -25.56 15.44 5.06
CA PHE A 150 -25.84 14.00 5.10
C PHE A 150 -24.58 13.19 5.43
N LEU A 151 -23.40 13.60 4.99
CA LEU A 151 -22.14 12.94 5.32
C LEU A 151 -21.86 12.97 6.84
N GLU A 152 -22.15 14.10 7.48
CA GLU A 152 -22.02 14.21 8.95
C GLU A 152 -22.98 13.28 9.72
N LYS A 153 -24.13 12.98 9.14
CA LYS A 153 -25.11 12.06 9.79
C LYS A 153 -24.65 10.61 9.71
N ASP A 154 -23.94 10.27 8.63
CA ASP A 154 -23.52 8.90 8.33
C ASP A 154 -22.12 8.55 8.86
N LYS A 155 -21.44 9.48 9.51
CA LYS A 155 -20.05 9.35 9.98
C LYS A 155 -19.79 8.21 10.97
N GLN A 156 -20.81 7.57 11.51
CA GLN A 156 -20.62 6.41 12.38
C GLN A 156 -20.25 5.15 11.62
N SER A 157 -20.66 5.06 10.35
CA SER A 157 -20.28 3.95 9.47
C SER A 157 -18.87 4.16 8.93
N GLU A 158 -18.13 3.08 8.71
CA GLU A 158 -16.85 3.12 8.04
C GLU A 158 -17.03 2.88 6.54
N ASP A 159 -16.35 3.66 5.72
CA ASP A 159 -16.41 3.59 4.26
C ASP A 159 -15.34 2.66 3.73
N ALA A 160 -15.67 1.38 3.55
CA ALA A 160 -14.73 0.36 3.11
C ALA A 160 -14.40 0.44 1.61
N ASP A 161 -15.39 0.79 0.79
CA ASP A 161 -15.20 1.01 -0.66
C ASP A 161 -16.26 1.97 -1.19
N CYS A 162 -16.03 2.54 -2.38
CA CYS A 162 -16.98 3.46 -2.99
C CYS A 162 -16.95 3.41 -4.52
N LEU A 163 -18.10 3.81 -5.12
CA LEU A 163 -18.25 3.89 -6.56
C LEU A 163 -19.15 5.08 -6.92
N ILE A 164 -18.80 5.80 -8.00
CA ILE A 164 -19.62 6.87 -8.56
C ILE A 164 -20.16 6.41 -9.92
N PHE A 165 -21.50 6.36 -10.06
CA PHE A 165 -22.19 5.98 -11.29
C PHE A 165 -23.65 6.41 -11.23
N ASP A 166 -24.32 6.48 -12.37
CA ASP A 166 -25.77 6.72 -12.44
C ASP A 166 -26.52 5.42 -12.09
N ALA A 167 -26.94 5.30 -10.84
CA ALA A 167 -27.56 4.09 -10.32
C ALA A 167 -29.04 3.96 -10.69
N ASN A 168 -29.72 5.07 -10.95
CA ASN A 168 -31.17 5.12 -11.18
C ASN A 168 -31.54 5.43 -12.65
N GLY A 169 -30.57 5.80 -13.50
CA GLY A 169 -30.75 6.10 -14.91
C GLY A 169 -31.32 7.50 -15.18
N ASP A 170 -31.14 8.45 -14.25
CA ASP A 170 -31.66 9.82 -14.37
C ASP A 170 -30.67 10.79 -15.04
N GLY A 171 -29.47 10.32 -15.36
CA GLY A 171 -28.42 11.09 -16.02
C GLY A 171 -27.51 11.87 -15.08
N ASN A 172 -27.70 11.73 -13.75
CA ASN A 172 -26.80 12.26 -12.75
C ASN A 172 -26.06 11.09 -12.07
N ASN A 173 -24.81 11.30 -11.71
CA ASN A 173 -24.06 10.29 -10.99
C ASN A 173 -24.42 10.30 -9.50
N ASP A 174 -24.65 9.11 -8.97
CA ASP A 174 -24.84 8.82 -7.56
C ASP A 174 -23.53 8.35 -6.93
N ILE A 175 -23.42 8.41 -5.60
CA ILE A 175 -22.31 7.81 -4.86
C ILE A 175 -22.86 6.58 -4.12
N TYR A 176 -22.31 5.42 -4.41
CA TYR A 176 -22.53 4.20 -3.64
C TYR A 176 -21.34 3.98 -2.71
N VAL A 177 -21.61 3.77 -1.42
CA VAL A 177 -20.58 3.52 -0.42
C VAL A 177 -20.86 2.17 0.24
N ALA A 178 -19.91 1.26 0.14
CA ALA A 178 -19.91 0.01 0.86
C ALA A 178 -19.41 0.25 2.29
N SER A 179 -20.25 -0.07 3.27
CA SER A 179 -19.89 0.08 4.67
C SER A 179 -19.18 -1.15 5.20
N GLY A 180 -18.17 -0.96 6.03
CA GLY A 180 -17.31 -2.00 6.59
C GLY A 180 -16.99 -1.76 8.04
N GLY A 181 -15.81 -2.22 8.43
CA GLY A 181 -15.26 -2.08 9.77
C GLY A 181 -15.55 -3.27 10.68
N ASN A 182 -14.58 -3.59 11.51
CA ASN A 182 -14.69 -4.67 12.49
C ASN A 182 -15.14 -4.18 13.87
N GLU A 183 -15.44 -2.89 14.02
CA GLU A 183 -15.91 -2.25 15.24
C GLU A 183 -17.34 -2.62 15.59
N PHE A 184 -18.12 -3.00 14.58
CA PHE A 184 -19.55 -3.20 14.69
C PHE A 184 -19.93 -4.67 14.79
N SER A 185 -21.04 -4.97 15.44
CA SER A 185 -21.62 -6.31 15.36
C SER A 185 -22.22 -6.55 13.98
N VAL A 186 -22.27 -7.82 13.55
CA VAL A 186 -22.78 -8.22 12.21
C VAL A 186 -24.22 -7.79 11.90
N PHE A 187 -24.97 -7.31 12.88
CA PHE A 187 -26.34 -6.82 12.74
C PHE A 187 -26.45 -5.31 12.95
N SER A 188 -25.32 -4.63 13.02
CA SER A 188 -25.27 -3.19 13.25
C SER A 188 -25.77 -2.42 12.05
N PRO A 189 -26.57 -1.35 12.23
CA PRO A 189 -27.03 -0.52 11.12
C PRO A 189 -25.87 0.23 10.44
N GLU A 190 -24.74 0.40 11.10
CA GLU A 190 -23.54 1.03 10.56
C GLU A 190 -22.88 0.22 9.44
N LEU A 191 -23.22 -1.08 9.32
CA LEU A 191 -22.74 -1.95 8.24
C LEU A 191 -23.68 -1.98 7.01
N ILE A 192 -24.71 -1.14 6.98
CA ILE A 192 -25.61 -1.02 5.81
C ILE A 192 -24.96 -0.08 4.79
N ASP A 193 -24.81 -0.56 3.56
CA ASP A 193 -24.32 0.25 2.45
C ASP A 193 -25.23 1.45 2.18
N ARG A 194 -24.67 2.50 1.65
CA ARG A 194 -25.33 3.80 1.46
C ARG A 194 -25.21 4.32 0.04
#